data_a812b56faecd5d1c95f8ca0a763763d6
#
_entry.id   a812b56faecd5d1c95f8ca0a763763d6
#
_cell.length_a   1.000
_cell.length_b   1.000
_cell.length_c   1.000
_cell.angle_alpha   90.00
_cell.angle_beta   90.00
_cell.angle_gamma   90.00
#
_symmetry.space_group_name_H-M   'P 1'
#
loop_
_entity.id
_entity.type
_entity.pdbx_description
1 polymer ?
#
loop_
_entity_poly.entity_id
_entity_poly.type
_entity_poly.pdbx_seq_one_letter_code
_entity_poly.pdbx_strand_id
1 'polypeptide(L)'
;MGASTVKRAFKYRFHPTDAQAAELLRTFGCVQKVYNLALAARAEAWGVRRERLSYGQTSTMLTGWKKTVELAYLAEVSSVPLQQALRHLQTAFVGFWGKRSKHPRFKSKRKSRASAEYTRSAFGYADGRLTLAKMAEPLAIVWSRPLPAGVEPSTVTVSRDSAGRWFVSMLCEDTPAPMPATTNAVGIDAGLTALVTLSTGEKITNPKHERRDRERLARAQRELSRKEKGSNNRAKARTRVARIHARITDRRRDHLHKLTTRLGRENQTLVIEDLTVRNMLKNHTLARAITDAAWRELRSMLEYKTAWYGRKLIAIDRWFPSTHLCSACGAITDKMPLNVREWTCNACGTTHDRDENAAVNLLAAGLAVAACGTGVRPQRESSSRSGRSVVKQETPPPRVGIPSL
;
A
#
# COMPACT_ATOMS: atom_id res chain seq x y z
N MET A 1 16.10 17.80 -15.19
CA MET A 1 16.15 16.53 -14.43
C MET A 1 15.73 15.42 -15.39
N GLY A 2 16.61 14.43 -15.67
CA GLY A 2 16.29 13.31 -16.56
C GLY A 2 15.13 12.47 -16.00
N ALA A 3 14.27 11.99 -16.87
CA ALA A 3 13.18 11.09 -16.50
C ALA A 3 13.77 9.80 -15.92
N SER A 4 13.42 9.47 -14.67
CA SER A 4 13.95 8.28 -14.01
C SER A 4 13.10 7.06 -14.34
N THR A 5 13.75 5.99 -14.77
CA THR A 5 13.10 4.70 -15.00
C THR A 5 12.66 4.12 -13.64
N VAL A 6 11.40 3.73 -13.54
CA VAL A 6 10.81 3.14 -12.34
C VAL A 6 10.19 1.78 -12.65
N LYS A 7 10.25 0.87 -11.69
CA LYS A 7 9.52 -0.40 -11.76
C LYS A 7 8.08 -0.17 -11.37
N ARG A 8 7.16 -0.38 -12.31
CA ARG A 8 5.74 -0.15 -12.14
C ARG A 8 4.94 -1.43 -12.37
N ALA A 9 4.01 -1.73 -11.46
CA ALA A 9 3.15 -2.89 -11.57
C ALA A 9 1.78 -2.49 -12.17
N PHE A 10 1.45 -3.10 -13.30
CA PHE A 10 0.15 -2.95 -13.96
C PHE A 10 -0.73 -4.15 -13.63
N LYS A 11 -1.82 -3.91 -12.90
CA LYS A 11 -2.71 -4.98 -12.42
C LYS A 11 -4.03 -4.94 -13.15
N TYR A 12 -4.42 -6.11 -13.72
CA TYR A 12 -5.67 -6.30 -14.47
C TYR A 12 -6.48 -7.44 -13.90
N ARG A 13 -7.77 -7.43 -14.15
CA ARG A 13 -8.62 -8.62 -13.99
C ARG A 13 -8.48 -9.51 -15.21
N PHE A 14 -8.67 -10.81 -15.00
CA PHE A 14 -8.81 -11.76 -16.10
C PHE A 14 -9.82 -12.84 -15.72
N HIS A 15 -10.33 -13.53 -16.72
CA HIS A 15 -11.29 -14.60 -16.58
C HIS A 15 -10.66 -15.90 -17.11
N PRO A 16 -10.14 -16.77 -16.22
CA PRO A 16 -9.57 -18.03 -16.66
C PRO A 16 -10.65 -18.98 -17.16
N THR A 17 -10.33 -19.83 -18.13
CA THR A 17 -11.10 -21.04 -18.41
C THR A 17 -11.02 -22.00 -17.22
N ASP A 18 -11.90 -23.01 -17.17
CA ASP A 18 -11.88 -23.99 -16.08
C ASP A 18 -10.55 -24.75 -16.04
N ALA A 19 -9.96 -25.09 -17.19
CA ALA A 19 -8.66 -25.71 -17.30
C ALA A 19 -7.54 -24.80 -16.74
N GLN A 20 -7.54 -23.52 -17.13
CA GLN A 20 -6.58 -22.52 -16.61
C GLN A 20 -6.76 -22.32 -15.10
N ALA A 21 -8.00 -22.26 -14.62
CA ALA A 21 -8.30 -22.12 -13.20
C ALA A 21 -7.79 -23.31 -12.39
N ALA A 22 -7.98 -24.55 -12.89
CA ALA A 22 -7.50 -25.78 -12.26
C ALA A 22 -5.97 -25.78 -12.18
N GLU A 23 -5.27 -25.46 -13.28
CA GLU A 23 -3.80 -25.40 -13.34
C GLU A 23 -3.24 -24.35 -12.39
N LEU A 24 -3.83 -23.15 -12.35
CA LEU A 24 -3.43 -22.08 -11.44
C LEU A 24 -3.63 -22.45 -9.97
N LEU A 25 -4.76 -23.10 -9.63
CA LEU A 25 -5.02 -23.55 -8.27
C LEU A 25 -4.03 -24.63 -7.82
N ARG A 26 -3.67 -25.56 -8.72
CA ARG A 26 -2.62 -26.56 -8.51
C ARG A 26 -1.27 -25.88 -8.28
N THR A 27 -0.89 -24.96 -9.17
CA THR A 27 0.34 -24.16 -9.04
C THR A 27 0.40 -23.40 -7.71
N PHE A 28 -0.68 -22.75 -7.26
CA PHE A 28 -0.72 -22.07 -5.96
C PHE A 28 -0.51 -23.03 -4.78
N GLY A 29 -1.09 -24.23 -4.87
CA GLY A 29 -0.88 -25.29 -3.88
C GLY A 29 0.59 -25.71 -3.80
N CYS A 30 1.21 -25.97 -4.95
CA CYS A 30 2.62 -26.35 -5.06
C CYS A 30 3.56 -25.24 -4.55
N VAL A 31 3.33 -23.98 -4.93
CA VAL A 31 4.08 -22.81 -4.44
C VAL A 31 4.02 -22.70 -2.92
N GLN A 32 2.85 -22.91 -2.32
CA GLN A 32 2.69 -22.91 -0.87
C GLN A 32 3.40 -24.08 -0.21
N LYS A 33 3.29 -25.29 -0.77
CA LYS A 33 3.96 -26.51 -0.26
C LYS A 33 5.47 -26.33 -0.26
N VAL A 34 6.05 -25.92 -1.40
CA VAL A 34 7.50 -25.70 -1.54
C VAL A 34 8.01 -24.64 -0.56
N TYR A 35 7.29 -23.52 -0.42
CA TYR A 35 7.64 -22.51 0.59
C TYR A 35 7.70 -23.11 1.99
N ASN A 36 6.72 -23.93 2.36
CA ASN A 36 6.62 -24.53 3.69
C ASN A 36 7.68 -25.61 3.91
N LEU A 37 7.95 -26.45 2.91
CA LEU A 37 9.02 -27.45 2.98
C LEU A 37 10.38 -26.79 3.19
N ALA A 38 10.68 -25.72 2.42
CA ALA A 38 11.93 -25.00 2.56
C ALA A 38 12.05 -24.26 3.91
N LEU A 39 10.93 -23.74 4.44
CA LEU A 39 10.93 -23.13 5.76
C LEU A 39 11.16 -24.17 6.86
N ALA A 40 10.53 -25.37 6.76
CA ALA A 40 10.74 -26.48 7.70
C ALA A 40 12.21 -26.93 7.68
N ALA A 41 12.78 -27.20 6.49
CA ALA A 41 14.18 -27.60 6.35
C ALA A 41 15.15 -26.56 6.94
N ARG A 42 14.90 -25.26 6.74
CA ARG A 42 15.73 -24.20 7.35
C ARG A 42 15.57 -24.13 8.87
N ALA A 43 14.37 -24.31 9.39
CA ALA A 43 14.12 -24.33 10.83
C ALA A 43 14.80 -25.54 11.50
N GLU A 44 14.73 -26.71 10.87
CA GLU A 44 15.38 -27.94 11.33
C GLU A 44 16.91 -27.83 11.31
N ALA A 45 17.50 -27.40 10.18
CA ALA A 45 18.94 -27.20 10.06
C ALA A 45 19.48 -26.24 11.13
N TRP A 46 18.76 -25.16 11.40
CA TRP A 46 19.13 -24.23 12.46
C TRP A 46 18.94 -24.80 13.86
N GLY A 47 17.82 -25.49 14.11
CA GLY A 47 17.51 -26.07 15.42
C GLY A 47 18.49 -27.16 15.82
N VAL A 48 18.82 -28.07 14.89
CA VAL A 48 19.65 -29.26 15.15
C VAL A 48 21.14 -28.96 14.97
N ARG A 49 21.53 -28.31 13.87
CA ARG A 49 22.94 -28.16 13.47
C ARG A 49 23.47 -26.73 13.56
N ARG A 50 22.63 -25.75 13.89
CA ARG A 50 22.95 -24.29 13.85
C ARG A 50 23.40 -23.80 12.47
N GLU A 51 23.03 -24.51 11.42
CA GLU A 51 23.38 -24.19 10.04
C GLU A 51 22.34 -23.31 9.37
N ARG A 52 22.81 -22.37 8.54
CA ARG A 52 21.95 -21.53 7.71
C ARG A 52 21.89 -22.07 6.29
N LEU A 53 20.77 -22.64 5.91
CA LEU A 53 20.59 -23.09 4.53
C LEU A 53 20.46 -21.90 3.58
N SER A 54 21.26 -21.90 2.52
CA SER A 54 21.25 -20.91 1.44
C SER A 54 20.06 -21.13 0.49
N TYR A 55 19.85 -20.16 -0.42
CA TYR A 55 18.92 -20.34 -1.54
C TYR A 55 19.33 -21.53 -2.44
N GLY A 56 20.63 -21.67 -2.75
CA GLY A 56 21.15 -22.78 -3.57
C GLY A 56 20.81 -24.13 -2.99
N GLN A 57 21.07 -24.37 -1.71
CA GLN A 57 20.76 -25.62 -1.03
C GLN A 57 19.25 -25.92 -1.06
N THR A 58 18.38 -24.94 -0.78
CA THR A 58 16.93 -25.14 -0.87
C THR A 58 16.46 -25.39 -2.31
N SER A 59 17.15 -24.84 -3.32
CA SER A 59 16.88 -25.11 -4.73
C SER A 59 17.26 -26.55 -5.13
N THR A 60 18.41 -27.05 -4.63
CA THR A 60 18.80 -28.45 -4.80
C THR A 60 17.80 -29.41 -4.13
N MET A 61 17.35 -29.05 -2.89
CA MET A 61 16.29 -29.82 -2.21
C MET A 61 15.00 -29.88 -3.03
N LEU A 62 14.59 -28.76 -3.71
CA LEU A 62 13.42 -28.79 -4.58
C LEU A 62 13.55 -29.80 -5.71
N THR A 63 14.74 -29.93 -6.29
CA THR A 63 15.01 -30.95 -7.32
C THR A 63 14.88 -32.38 -6.75
N GLY A 64 15.37 -32.58 -5.53
CA GLY A 64 15.21 -33.86 -4.81
C GLY A 64 13.72 -34.15 -4.50
N TRP A 65 13.00 -33.20 -3.95
CA TRP A 65 11.56 -33.36 -3.63
C TRP A 65 10.73 -33.79 -4.84
N LYS A 66 11.00 -33.23 -6.02
CA LYS A 66 10.30 -33.63 -7.26
C LYS A 66 10.48 -35.07 -7.67
N LYS A 67 11.54 -35.74 -7.17
CA LYS A 67 11.85 -37.14 -7.45
C LYS A 67 11.23 -38.12 -6.46
N THR A 68 10.74 -37.61 -5.29
CA THR A 68 10.06 -38.46 -4.31
C THR A 68 8.64 -38.78 -4.75
N VAL A 69 8.16 -40.00 -4.46
CA VAL A 69 6.81 -40.44 -4.83
C VAL A 69 5.72 -39.49 -4.27
N GLU A 70 5.87 -39.08 -3.00
CA GLU A 70 4.87 -38.24 -2.32
C GLU A 70 4.79 -36.83 -2.87
N LEU A 71 5.84 -36.33 -3.53
CA LEU A 71 5.91 -34.94 -4.03
C LEU A 71 6.12 -34.87 -5.56
N ALA A 72 5.99 -35.99 -6.27
CA ALA A 72 6.13 -36.04 -7.73
C ALA A 72 5.22 -35.03 -8.46
N TYR A 73 4.04 -34.74 -7.92
CA TYR A 73 3.12 -33.77 -8.46
C TYR A 73 3.69 -32.33 -8.55
N LEU A 74 4.80 -32.04 -7.85
CA LEU A 74 5.52 -30.75 -8.00
C LEU A 74 6.17 -30.61 -9.39
N ALA A 75 6.37 -31.71 -10.13
CA ALA A 75 6.89 -31.70 -11.49
C ALA A 75 5.81 -31.39 -12.54
N GLU A 76 4.54 -31.57 -12.21
CA GLU A 76 3.41 -31.29 -13.12
C GLU A 76 3.25 -29.80 -13.43
N VAL A 77 3.57 -28.94 -12.47
CA VAL A 77 3.48 -27.48 -12.62
C VAL A 77 4.80 -26.86 -13.11
N SER A 78 4.74 -25.61 -13.60
CA SER A 78 5.96 -24.87 -13.97
C SER A 78 6.94 -24.76 -12.81
N SER A 79 8.23 -25.02 -13.07
CA SER A 79 9.30 -24.92 -12.06
C SER A 79 9.53 -23.50 -11.58
N VAL A 80 9.28 -22.49 -12.43
CA VAL A 80 9.61 -21.09 -12.14
C VAL A 80 8.84 -20.56 -10.95
N PRO A 81 7.51 -20.70 -10.82
CA PRO A 81 6.80 -20.29 -9.61
C PRO A 81 7.29 -20.97 -8.33
N LEU A 82 7.76 -22.23 -8.42
CA LEU A 82 8.33 -22.96 -7.28
C LEU A 82 9.67 -22.36 -6.84
N GLN A 83 10.54 -22.04 -7.80
CA GLN A 83 11.81 -21.35 -7.53
C GLN A 83 11.56 -19.94 -6.97
N GLN A 84 10.57 -19.22 -7.49
CA GLN A 84 10.20 -17.90 -6.93
C GLN A 84 9.69 -18.00 -5.49
N ALA A 85 9.01 -19.08 -5.11
CA ALA A 85 8.64 -19.32 -3.71
C ALA A 85 9.87 -19.41 -2.79
N LEU A 86 10.95 -20.07 -3.23
CA LEU A 86 12.23 -20.15 -2.51
C LEU A 86 12.93 -18.77 -2.42
N ARG A 87 12.91 -17.99 -3.51
CA ARG A 87 13.45 -16.62 -3.53
C ARG A 87 12.67 -15.70 -2.57
N HIS A 88 11.35 -15.80 -2.55
CA HIS A 88 10.51 -15.07 -1.58
C HIS A 88 10.83 -15.46 -0.14
N LEU A 89 11.06 -16.73 0.14
CA LEU A 89 11.49 -17.18 1.46
C LEU A 89 12.87 -16.63 1.82
N GLN A 90 13.82 -16.64 0.88
CA GLN A 90 15.14 -16.03 1.08
C GLN A 90 15.03 -14.54 1.41
N THR A 91 14.25 -13.79 0.65
CA THR A 91 14.01 -12.36 0.90
C THR A 91 13.38 -12.13 2.28
N ALA A 92 12.44 -13.01 2.70
CA ALA A 92 11.82 -12.92 4.03
C ALA A 92 12.85 -13.14 5.15
N PHE A 93 13.79 -14.08 4.99
CA PHE A 93 14.89 -14.28 5.94
C PHE A 93 15.89 -13.12 5.96
N VAL A 94 16.25 -12.58 4.79
CA VAL A 94 17.09 -11.36 4.71
C VAL A 94 16.42 -10.19 5.45
N GLY A 95 15.10 -10.05 5.31
CA GLY A 95 14.35 -9.05 6.07
C GLY A 95 14.35 -9.30 7.58
N PHE A 96 14.28 -10.57 7.99
CA PHE A 96 14.34 -10.98 9.40
C PHE A 96 15.73 -10.73 10.01
N TRP A 97 16.79 -11.18 9.36
CA TRP A 97 18.16 -10.96 9.84
C TRP A 97 18.54 -9.47 9.88
N GLY A 98 18.05 -8.69 8.91
CA GLY A 98 18.17 -7.24 8.89
C GLY A 98 17.22 -6.50 9.86
N LYS A 99 16.54 -7.22 10.78
CA LYS A 99 15.58 -6.67 11.77
C LYS A 99 14.43 -5.84 11.16
N ARG A 100 14.21 -5.94 9.85
CA ARG A 100 13.15 -5.23 9.13
C ARG A 100 11.79 -5.95 9.18
N SER A 101 11.79 -7.25 9.48
CA SER A 101 10.59 -8.08 9.57
C SER A 101 10.72 -9.13 10.68
N LYS A 102 9.57 -9.71 11.08
CA LYS A 102 9.54 -10.87 11.98
C LYS A 102 9.97 -12.13 11.23
N HIS A 103 10.30 -13.20 12.00
CA HIS A 103 10.62 -14.52 11.46
C HIS A 103 9.53 -14.98 10.46
N PRO A 104 9.92 -15.58 9.33
CA PRO A 104 8.97 -16.13 8.36
C PRO A 104 8.03 -17.15 9.00
N ARG A 105 6.77 -17.16 8.56
CA ARG A 105 5.74 -18.05 9.08
C ARG A 105 5.29 -19.02 8.00
N PHE A 106 4.89 -20.22 8.41
CA PHE A 106 4.24 -21.17 7.52
C PHE A 106 3.01 -20.57 6.85
N LYS A 107 2.90 -20.79 5.54
CA LYS A 107 1.73 -20.39 4.78
C LYS A 107 0.61 -21.40 4.94
N SER A 108 -0.63 -20.94 5.04
CA SER A 108 -1.80 -21.78 5.08
C SER A 108 -2.79 -21.40 4.00
N LYS A 109 -3.50 -22.39 3.44
CA LYS A 109 -4.53 -22.19 2.40
C LYS A 109 -5.62 -21.19 2.81
N ARG A 110 -5.89 -21.05 4.11
CA ARG A 110 -6.91 -20.15 4.65
C ARG A 110 -6.43 -18.70 4.84
N LYS A 111 -5.17 -18.52 5.23
CA LYS A 111 -4.62 -17.22 5.66
C LYS A 111 -3.69 -16.58 4.62
N SER A 112 -3.11 -17.38 3.72
CA SER A 112 -2.16 -16.90 2.74
C SER A 112 -2.87 -16.56 1.42
N ARG A 113 -2.35 -15.54 0.74
CA ARG A 113 -2.84 -15.16 -0.58
C ARG A 113 -2.48 -16.26 -1.59
N ALA A 114 -3.44 -16.68 -2.40
CA ALA A 114 -3.20 -17.56 -3.52
C ALA A 114 -2.56 -16.74 -4.65
N SER A 115 -1.26 -16.97 -4.91
CA SER A 115 -0.50 -16.27 -5.95
C SER A 115 0.72 -17.09 -6.39
N ALA A 116 1.08 -16.90 -7.66
CA ALA A 116 2.26 -17.46 -8.29
C ALA A 116 2.95 -16.39 -9.13
N GLU A 117 4.28 -16.36 -9.09
CA GLU A 117 5.11 -15.42 -9.83
C GLU A 117 5.84 -16.16 -10.94
N TYR A 118 5.78 -15.60 -12.13
CA TYR A 118 6.40 -16.10 -13.36
C TYR A 118 7.43 -15.08 -13.83
N THR A 119 8.66 -15.49 -14.03
CA THR A 119 9.70 -14.71 -14.72
C THR A 119 9.63 -14.92 -16.21
N ARG A 120 10.40 -14.15 -16.99
CA ARG A 120 10.34 -14.11 -18.45
C ARG A 120 10.46 -15.51 -19.12
N SER A 121 11.16 -16.45 -18.53
CA SER A 121 11.26 -17.82 -19.03
C SER A 121 10.00 -18.66 -18.89
N ALA A 122 8.97 -18.17 -18.20
CA ALA A 122 7.76 -18.94 -17.91
C ALA A 122 6.47 -18.23 -18.35
N PHE A 123 6.57 -17.21 -19.18
CA PHE A 123 5.43 -16.61 -19.87
C PHE A 123 5.87 -16.06 -21.23
N GLY A 124 4.93 -16.02 -22.17
CA GLY A 124 5.03 -15.28 -23.43
C GLY A 124 4.10 -14.07 -23.40
N TYR A 125 4.59 -12.94 -23.86
CA TYR A 125 3.78 -11.72 -24.04
C TYR A 125 4.04 -11.15 -25.43
N ALA A 126 3.02 -11.15 -26.28
CA ALA A 126 3.06 -10.58 -27.61
C ALA A 126 1.66 -10.06 -27.99
N ASP A 127 1.58 -8.94 -28.66
CA ASP A 127 0.34 -8.34 -29.19
C ASP A 127 -0.80 -8.23 -28.16
N GLY A 128 -0.45 -7.88 -26.92
CA GLY A 128 -1.42 -7.78 -25.86
C GLY A 128 -1.93 -9.13 -25.32
N ARG A 129 -1.37 -10.26 -25.78
CA ARG A 129 -1.71 -11.59 -25.34
C ARG A 129 -0.67 -12.12 -24.37
N LEU A 130 -1.09 -12.60 -23.23
CA LEU A 130 -0.23 -13.19 -22.21
C LEU A 130 -0.55 -14.68 -22.06
N THR A 131 0.44 -15.52 -22.33
CA THR A 131 0.36 -16.97 -22.15
C THR A 131 1.34 -17.38 -21.04
N LEU A 132 0.91 -18.21 -20.11
CA LEU A 132 1.77 -18.74 -19.04
C LEU A 132 2.28 -20.14 -19.40
N ALA A 133 3.44 -20.49 -18.87
CA ALA A 133 3.98 -21.83 -18.99
C ALA A 133 2.97 -22.89 -18.51
N LYS A 134 2.88 -24.02 -19.20
CA LYS A 134 1.89 -25.09 -18.99
C LYS A 134 0.46 -24.72 -19.36
N MET A 135 0.25 -23.62 -20.12
CA MET A 135 -1.04 -23.25 -20.68
C MET A 135 -0.94 -23.15 -22.21
N ALA A 136 -1.92 -23.69 -22.90
CA ALA A 136 -1.99 -23.62 -24.36
C ALA A 136 -2.54 -22.25 -24.84
N GLU A 137 -3.49 -21.69 -24.10
CA GLU A 137 -4.20 -20.48 -24.49
C GLU A 137 -3.78 -19.26 -23.66
N PRO A 138 -3.79 -18.07 -24.24
CA PRO A 138 -3.56 -16.82 -23.51
C PRO A 138 -4.65 -16.56 -22.47
N LEU A 139 -4.30 -15.80 -21.44
CA LEU A 139 -5.25 -15.36 -20.41
C LEU A 139 -6.23 -14.33 -20.99
N ALA A 140 -7.53 -14.51 -20.75
CA ALA A 140 -8.57 -13.53 -21.11
C ALA A 140 -8.52 -12.32 -20.16
N ILE A 141 -7.61 -11.38 -20.46
CA ILE A 141 -7.35 -10.18 -19.64
C ILE A 141 -8.34 -9.08 -20.00
N VAL A 142 -8.93 -8.47 -18.96
CA VAL A 142 -9.75 -7.24 -19.11
C VAL A 142 -8.81 -6.03 -19.06
N TRP A 143 -8.47 -5.53 -20.23
CA TRP A 143 -7.59 -4.38 -20.39
C TRP A 143 -8.31 -3.09 -20.02
N SER A 144 -8.26 -2.69 -18.76
CA SER A 144 -8.81 -1.41 -18.28
C SER A 144 -8.00 -0.18 -18.73
N ARG A 145 -6.77 -0.41 -19.15
CA ARG A 145 -5.82 0.56 -19.75
C ARG A 145 -4.75 -0.20 -20.52
N PRO A 146 -4.15 0.40 -21.57
CA PRO A 146 -3.01 -0.22 -22.23
C PRO A 146 -1.78 -0.24 -21.32
N LEU A 147 -0.83 -1.13 -21.59
CA LEU A 147 0.54 -0.95 -21.12
C LEU A 147 1.17 0.23 -21.89
N PRO A 148 2.17 0.91 -21.30
CA PRO A 148 2.92 1.93 -22.04
C PRO A 148 3.53 1.34 -23.32
N ALA A 149 3.60 2.15 -24.37
CA ALA A 149 4.14 1.71 -25.67
C ALA A 149 5.60 1.24 -25.51
N GLY A 150 5.94 0.13 -26.16
CA GLY A 150 7.29 -0.45 -26.12
C GLY A 150 7.70 -1.08 -24.80
N VAL A 151 6.80 -1.16 -23.82
CA VAL A 151 7.11 -1.73 -22.49
C VAL A 151 6.69 -3.19 -22.42
N GLU A 152 7.65 -4.05 -22.08
CA GLU A 152 7.42 -5.47 -21.88
C GLU A 152 7.46 -5.85 -20.40
N PRO A 153 6.61 -6.79 -19.96
CA PRO A 153 6.66 -7.30 -18.59
C PRO A 153 7.96 -8.05 -18.30
N SER A 154 8.65 -7.72 -17.22
CA SER A 154 9.79 -8.48 -16.71
C SER A 154 9.37 -9.64 -15.81
N THR A 155 8.23 -9.47 -15.12
CA THR A 155 7.67 -10.45 -14.19
C THR A 155 6.15 -10.36 -14.20
N VAL A 156 5.51 -11.52 -14.16
CA VAL A 156 4.06 -11.65 -14.10
C VAL A 156 3.66 -12.35 -12.82
N THR A 157 2.80 -11.74 -12.02
CA THR A 157 2.21 -12.36 -10.82
C THR A 157 0.73 -12.59 -11.03
N VAL A 158 0.33 -13.86 -11.04
CA VAL A 158 -1.08 -14.24 -11.06
C VAL A 158 -1.57 -14.47 -9.63
N SER A 159 -2.78 -14.02 -9.34
CA SER A 159 -3.34 -14.18 -8.00
C SER A 159 -4.86 -14.30 -8.02
N ARG A 160 -5.39 -15.02 -7.02
CA ARG A 160 -6.82 -15.10 -6.72
C ARG A 160 -7.09 -14.47 -5.37
N ASP A 161 -8.07 -13.57 -5.29
CA ASP A 161 -8.48 -12.99 -4.03
C ASP A 161 -9.51 -13.85 -3.28
N SER A 162 -9.82 -13.47 -2.04
CA SER A 162 -10.80 -14.18 -1.21
C SER A 162 -12.25 -14.07 -1.74
N ALA A 163 -12.52 -13.11 -2.61
CA ALA A 163 -13.81 -12.97 -3.30
C ALA A 163 -13.93 -13.87 -4.54
N GLY A 164 -12.87 -14.64 -4.87
CA GLY A 164 -12.80 -15.53 -6.01
C GLY A 164 -12.40 -14.86 -7.33
N ARG A 165 -11.99 -13.59 -7.29
CA ARG A 165 -11.59 -12.83 -8.49
C ARG A 165 -10.13 -13.08 -8.83
N TRP A 166 -9.85 -13.20 -10.12
CA TRP A 166 -8.51 -13.44 -10.65
C TRP A 166 -7.86 -12.15 -11.13
N PHE A 167 -6.59 -12.03 -10.85
CA PHE A 167 -5.80 -10.85 -11.23
C PHE A 167 -4.45 -11.28 -11.77
N VAL A 168 -4.00 -10.57 -12.78
CA VAL A 168 -2.64 -10.59 -13.29
C VAL A 168 -2.00 -9.23 -13.01
N SER A 169 -0.79 -9.24 -12.48
CA SER A 169 0.02 -8.05 -12.25
C SER A 169 1.32 -8.20 -13.03
N MET A 170 1.54 -7.30 -13.95
CA MET A 170 2.72 -7.24 -14.83
C MET A 170 3.67 -6.19 -14.28
N LEU A 171 4.88 -6.57 -13.95
CA LEU A 171 5.94 -5.66 -13.53
C LEU A 171 6.69 -5.21 -14.78
N CYS A 172 6.63 -3.92 -15.05
CA CYS A 172 7.27 -3.29 -16.19
C CYS A 172 8.26 -2.21 -15.73
N GLU A 173 9.29 -1.99 -16.48
CA GLU A 173 10.10 -0.78 -16.37
C GLU A 173 9.42 0.30 -17.21
N ASP A 174 9.08 1.41 -16.57
CA ASP A 174 8.34 2.52 -17.13
C ASP A 174 9.08 3.81 -16.81
N THR A 175 9.03 4.75 -17.73
CA THR A 175 9.60 6.08 -17.54
C THR A 175 8.44 7.07 -17.61
N PRO A 176 7.73 7.30 -16.48
CA PRO A 176 6.59 8.21 -16.46
C PRO A 176 7.03 9.60 -16.94
N ALA A 177 6.30 10.15 -17.90
CA ALA A 177 6.53 11.54 -18.31
C ALA A 177 6.12 12.47 -17.16
N PRO A 178 7.01 13.40 -16.74
CA PRO A 178 6.63 14.45 -15.82
C PRO A 178 5.45 15.26 -16.38
N MET A 179 4.57 15.68 -15.49
CA MET A 179 3.51 16.61 -15.89
C MET A 179 4.07 18.03 -16.08
N PRO A 180 3.45 18.88 -16.92
CA PRO A 180 3.84 20.27 -17.06
C PRO A 180 3.99 20.95 -15.69
N ALA A 181 5.03 21.76 -15.53
CA ALA A 181 5.25 22.49 -14.29
C ALA A 181 4.09 23.46 -14.00
N THR A 182 3.77 23.62 -12.73
CA THR A 182 2.82 24.62 -12.24
C THR A 182 3.42 25.31 -11.02
N THR A 183 2.95 26.51 -10.71
CA THR A 183 3.38 27.26 -9.52
C THR A 183 2.53 26.95 -8.29
N ASN A 184 1.40 26.28 -8.47
CA ASN A 184 0.46 26.01 -7.39
C ASN A 184 1.05 25.14 -6.29
N ALA A 185 0.72 25.49 -5.06
CA ALA A 185 1.05 24.71 -3.86
C ALA A 185 -0.19 24.55 -2.99
N VAL A 186 -0.34 23.42 -2.32
CA VAL A 186 -1.50 23.13 -1.48
C VAL A 186 -1.11 22.44 -0.19
N GLY A 187 -1.63 22.93 0.94
CA GLY A 187 -1.62 22.27 2.23
C GLY A 187 -2.84 21.36 2.34
N ILE A 188 -2.67 20.19 2.95
CA ILE A 188 -3.68 19.14 3.02
C ILE A 188 -3.79 18.69 4.46
N ASP A 189 -4.88 19.06 5.13
CA ASP A 189 -5.24 18.56 6.46
C ASP A 189 -6.13 17.32 6.32
N ALA A 190 -5.85 16.25 7.10
CA ALA A 190 -6.55 14.99 7.02
C ALA A 190 -7.59 14.84 8.14
N GLY A 191 -8.87 14.82 7.77
CA GLY A 191 -10.00 14.77 8.69
C GLY A 191 -10.88 13.51 8.57
N LEU A 192 -11.75 13.29 9.56
CA LEU A 192 -12.77 12.22 9.53
C LEU A 192 -14.12 12.74 8.99
N THR A 193 -14.42 13.99 9.16
CA THR A 193 -15.65 14.62 8.64
C THR A 193 -15.50 14.88 7.15
N ALA A 194 -14.59 15.72 6.76
CA ALA A 194 -13.98 15.73 5.43
C ALA A 194 -12.83 14.73 5.40
N LEU A 195 -12.59 14.07 4.27
CA LEU A 195 -11.43 13.18 4.10
C LEU A 195 -10.12 13.97 4.15
N VAL A 196 -10.11 15.09 3.49
CA VAL A 196 -9.07 16.11 3.55
C VAL A 196 -9.69 17.51 3.36
N THR A 197 -9.10 18.51 3.99
CA THR A 197 -9.37 19.93 3.78
C THR A 197 -8.12 20.54 3.14
N LEU A 198 -8.30 21.32 2.09
CA LEU A 198 -7.23 21.98 1.37
C LEU A 198 -7.04 23.42 1.89
N SER A 199 -5.83 23.95 1.77
CA SER A 199 -5.52 25.34 2.09
C SER A 199 -6.24 26.37 1.20
N THR A 200 -6.90 25.90 0.14
CA THR A 200 -7.79 26.67 -0.72
C THR A 200 -9.20 26.82 -0.17
N GLY A 201 -9.52 26.23 1.00
CA GLY A 201 -10.87 26.17 1.58
C GLY A 201 -11.70 24.99 1.07
N GLU A 202 -11.25 24.27 0.03
CA GLU A 202 -11.98 23.11 -0.48
C GLU A 202 -11.99 21.96 0.53
N LYS A 203 -13.19 21.49 0.90
CA LYS A 203 -13.39 20.31 1.76
C LYS A 203 -13.82 19.10 0.94
N ILE A 204 -12.94 18.10 0.86
CA ILE A 204 -13.21 16.87 0.10
C ILE A 204 -13.93 15.89 1.01
N THR A 205 -15.18 15.59 0.64
CA THR A 205 -16.07 14.72 1.41
C THR A 205 -15.47 13.34 1.65
N ASN A 206 -15.61 12.83 2.88
CA ASN A 206 -15.28 11.45 3.22
C ASN A 206 -16.43 10.52 2.82
N PRO A 207 -16.25 9.62 1.82
CA PRO A 207 -17.33 8.78 1.30
C PRO A 207 -17.83 7.70 2.28
N LYS A 208 -17.09 7.42 3.37
CA LYS A 208 -17.44 6.47 4.44
C LYS A 208 -17.91 5.11 3.88
N HIS A 209 -17.10 4.52 3.00
CA HIS A 209 -17.46 3.33 2.22
C HIS A 209 -17.82 2.11 3.08
N GLU A 210 -17.13 1.89 4.22
CA GLU A 210 -17.47 0.82 5.16
C GLU A 210 -18.80 1.09 5.84
N ARG A 211 -19.04 2.33 6.29
CA ARG A 211 -20.29 2.72 6.95
C ARG A 211 -21.49 2.48 6.05
N ARG A 212 -21.38 2.77 4.76
CA ARG A 212 -22.42 2.55 3.75
C ARG A 212 -22.82 1.07 3.60
N ASP A 213 -21.82 0.15 3.65
CA ASP A 213 -22.06 -1.29 3.48
C ASP A 213 -22.11 -2.05 4.84
N ARG A 214 -22.09 -1.35 5.98
CA ARG A 214 -21.96 -1.93 7.34
C ARG A 214 -23.05 -2.93 7.69
N GLU A 215 -24.30 -2.58 7.49
CA GLU A 215 -25.43 -3.46 7.79
C GLU A 215 -25.41 -4.72 6.94
N ARG A 216 -25.13 -4.55 5.65
CA ARG A 216 -24.97 -5.67 4.71
C ARG A 216 -23.84 -6.59 5.13
N LEU A 217 -22.70 -6.03 5.55
CA LEU A 217 -21.56 -6.78 6.03
C LEU A 217 -21.92 -7.53 7.31
N ALA A 218 -22.53 -6.86 8.29
CA ALA A 218 -22.94 -7.47 9.55
C ALA A 218 -23.93 -8.62 9.34
N ARG A 219 -24.89 -8.46 8.43
CA ARG A 219 -25.83 -9.53 8.06
C ARG A 219 -25.11 -10.74 7.47
N ALA A 220 -24.20 -10.50 6.52
CA ALA A 220 -23.43 -11.57 5.90
C ALA A 220 -22.48 -12.28 6.88
N GLN A 221 -21.91 -11.55 7.85
CA GLN A 221 -21.06 -12.12 8.90
C GLN A 221 -21.88 -12.98 9.88
N ARG A 222 -23.07 -12.53 10.30
CA ARG A 222 -24.00 -13.34 11.11
C ARG A 222 -24.42 -14.63 10.38
N GLU A 223 -24.73 -14.54 9.09
CA GLU A 223 -25.03 -15.71 8.26
C GLU A 223 -23.85 -16.69 8.21
N LEU A 224 -22.63 -16.17 8.04
CA LEU A 224 -21.40 -16.97 8.03
C LEU A 224 -21.16 -17.67 9.39
N SER A 225 -21.40 -16.99 10.51
CA SER A 225 -21.18 -17.55 11.85
C SER A 225 -22.08 -18.74 12.15
N ARG A 226 -23.32 -18.73 11.62
CA ARG A 226 -24.32 -19.79 11.81
C ARG A 226 -24.05 -21.06 10.97
N LYS A 227 -23.12 -21.00 9.99
CA LYS A 227 -22.84 -22.15 9.12
C LYS A 227 -21.76 -23.05 9.73
N GLU A 228 -21.97 -24.34 9.60
CA GLU A 228 -21.04 -25.38 10.07
C GLU A 228 -19.64 -25.24 9.49
N LYS A 229 -18.61 -25.42 10.34
CA LYS A 229 -17.20 -25.35 9.94
C LYS A 229 -16.88 -26.51 9.00
N GLY A 230 -16.33 -26.17 7.82
CA GLY A 230 -16.00 -27.16 6.78
C GLY A 230 -17.04 -27.31 5.69
N SER A 231 -18.30 -26.96 5.93
CA SER A 231 -19.38 -27.12 4.94
C SER A 231 -19.22 -26.24 3.70
N ASN A 232 -19.76 -26.70 2.57
CA ASN A 232 -19.81 -25.93 1.33
C ASN A 232 -20.64 -24.63 1.50
N ASN A 233 -21.71 -24.69 2.29
CA ASN A 233 -22.54 -23.51 2.60
C ASN A 233 -21.74 -22.44 3.36
N ARG A 234 -20.84 -22.84 4.27
CA ARG A 234 -19.94 -21.91 4.92
C ARG A 234 -18.93 -21.31 3.94
N ALA A 235 -18.43 -22.08 2.98
CA ALA A 235 -17.54 -21.59 1.93
C ALA A 235 -18.25 -20.53 1.06
N LYS A 236 -19.50 -20.77 0.65
CA LYS A 236 -20.34 -19.81 -0.08
C LYS A 236 -20.58 -18.53 0.73
N ALA A 237 -20.93 -18.65 2.03
CA ALA A 237 -21.12 -17.51 2.92
C ALA A 237 -19.83 -16.70 3.13
N ARG A 238 -18.67 -17.36 3.26
CA ARG A 238 -17.35 -16.70 3.33
C ARG A 238 -17.05 -15.89 2.08
N THR A 239 -17.35 -16.44 0.90
CA THR A 239 -17.17 -15.72 -0.37
C THR A 239 -18.09 -14.50 -0.44
N ARG A 240 -19.32 -14.57 0.08
CA ARG A 240 -20.23 -13.41 0.15
C ARG A 240 -19.66 -12.30 1.00
N VAL A 241 -19.16 -12.61 2.21
CA VAL A 241 -18.47 -11.63 3.07
C VAL A 241 -17.26 -11.03 2.36
N ALA A 242 -16.43 -11.86 1.74
CA ALA A 242 -15.24 -11.41 1.02
C ALA A 242 -15.58 -10.49 -0.16
N ARG A 243 -16.66 -10.72 -0.87
CA ARG A 243 -17.14 -9.85 -1.96
C ARG A 243 -17.58 -8.47 -1.47
N ILE A 244 -18.18 -8.38 -0.27
CA ILE A 244 -18.53 -7.09 0.34
C ILE A 244 -17.27 -6.31 0.69
N HIS A 245 -16.30 -6.95 1.37
CA HIS A 245 -15.02 -6.32 1.68
C HIS A 245 -14.25 -5.88 0.43
N ALA A 246 -14.26 -6.70 -0.63
CA ALA A 246 -13.62 -6.36 -1.88
C ALA A 246 -14.25 -5.11 -2.52
N ARG A 247 -15.57 -4.99 -2.51
CA ARG A 247 -16.31 -3.81 -3.02
C ARG A 247 -15.93 -2.54 -2.23
N ILE A 248 -15.91 -2.61 -0.90
CA ILE A 248 -15.50 -1.49 -0.04
C ILE A 248 -14.09 -1.05 -0.39
N THR A 249 -13.16 -2.00 -0.51
CA THR A 249 -11.76 -1.73 -0.85
C THR A 249 -11.61 -1.13 -2.25
N ASP A 250 -12.31 -1.66 -3.24
CA ASP A 250 -12.22 -1.17 -4.63
C ASP A 250 -12.73 0.27 -4.74
N ARG A 251 -13.88 0.58 -4.13
CA ARG A 251 -14.43 1.95 -4.10
C ARG A 251 -13.52 2.94 -3.41
N ARG A 252 -12.93 2.54 -2.26
CA ARG A 252 -11.98 3.36 -1.53
C ARG A 252 -10.76 3.67 -2.39
N ARG A 253 -10.19 2.66 -3.02
CA ARG A 253 -9.02 2.83 -3.88
C ARG A 253 -9.33 3.68 -5.10
N ASP A 254 -10.44 3.49 -5.75
CA ASP A 254 -10.86 4.31 -6.89
C ASP A 254 -10.96 5.79 -6.49
N HIS A 255 -11.63 6.07 -5.35
CA HIS A 255 -11.73 7.44 -4.82
C HIS A 255 -10.35 8.04 -4.52
N LEU A 256 -9.49 7.32 -3.79
CA LEU A 256 -8.14 7.78 -3.48
C LEU A 256 -7.27 7.96 -4.73
N HIS A 257 -7.38 7.08 -5.71
CA HIS A 257 -6.66 7.22 -6.98
C HIS A 257 -7.08 8.47 -7.75
N LYS A 258 -8.39 8.75 -7.82
CA LYS A 258 -8.92 9.96 -8.47
C LYS A 258 -8.46 11.22 -7.75
N LEU A 259 -8.62 11.26 -6.44
CA LEU A 259 -8.20 12.37 -5.61
C LEU A 259 -6.71 12.67 -5.74
N THR A 260 -5.85 11.66 -5.51
CA THR A 260 -4.39 11.86 -5.55
C THR A 260 -3.86 12.16 -6.95
N THR A 261 -4.55 11.73 -8.02
CA THR A 261 -4.21 12.13 -9.39
C THR A 261 -4.58 13.58 -9.64
N ARG A 262 -5.77 14.02 -9.19
CA ARG A 262 -6.20 15.41 -9.29
C ARG A 262 -5.22 16.33 -8.57
N LEU A 263 -4.95 16.06 -7.29
CA LEU A 263 -4.03 16.88 -6.50
C LEU A 263 -2.63 17.00 -7.12
N GLY A 264 -2.08 15.87 -7.62
CA GLY A 264 -0.77 15.88 -8.28
C GLY A 264 -0.78 16.55 -9.67
N ARG A 265 -1.93 16.62 -10.33
CA ARG A 265 -2.08 17.32 -11.61
C ARG A 265 -2.15 18.83 -11.41
N GLU A 266 -2.90 19.28 -10.40
CA GLU A 266 -3.20 20.68 -10.16
C GLU A 266 -2.08 21.42 -9.42
N ASN A 267 -1.23 20.71 -8.66
CA ASN A 267 -0.25 21.33 -7.77
C ASN A 267 1.18 20.85 -8.00
N GLN A 268 2.14 21.77 -7.94
CA GLN A 268 3.58 21.48 -7.98
C GLN A 268 4.08 20.99 -6.62
N THR A 269 3.58 21.58 -5.54
CA THR A 269 3.97 21.24 -4.18
C THR A 269 2.74 20.86 -3.37
N LEU A 270 2.80 19.68 -2.75
CA LEU A 270 1.78 19.19 -1.83
C LEU A 270 2.39 19.09 -0.43
N VAL A 271 1.72 19.64 0.56
CA VAL A 271 2.17 19.59 1.94
C VAL A 271 1.15 18.83 2.77
N ILE A 272 1.61 17.83 3.52
CA ILE A 272 0.78 16.97 4.38
C ILE A 272 1.36 16.88 5.79
N GLU A 273 0.54 16.49 6.75
CA GLU A 273 0.99 16.14 8.09
C GLU A 273 1.55 14.69 8.15
N ASP A 274 2.60 14.46 8.96
CA ASP A 274 3.12 13.11 9.25
C ASP A 274 2.27 12.39 10.30
N LEU A 275 1.12 11.87 9.87
CA LEU A 275 0.19 11.16 10.74
C LEU A 275 0.70 9.78 11.17
N THR A 276 0.78 9.54 12.48
CA THR A 276 1.04 8.21 13.03
C THR A 276 -0.24 7.36 13.06
N VAL A 277 -0.76 6.99 11.89
CA VAL A 277 -2.02 6.24 11.74
C VAL A 277 -2.04 4.98 12.61
N ARG A 278 -0.90 4.28 12.77
CA ARG A 278 -0.79 3.08 13.61
C ARG A 278 -1.15 3.36 15.08
N ASN A 279 -0.75 4.50 15.62
CA ASN A 279 -1.08 4.88 17.00
C ASN A 279 -2.53 5.33 17.11
N MET A 280 -3.03 6.06 16.11
CA MET A 280 -4.42 6.48 16.06
C MET A 280 -5.40 5.31 16.04
N LEU A 281 -5.02 4.18 15.44
CA LEU A 281 -5.82 2.94 15.42
C LEU A 281 -5.96 2.26 16.79
N LYS A 282 -5.20 2.67 17.82
CA LYS A 282 -5.38 2.19 19.19
C LYS A 282 -6.62 2.80 19.88
N ASN A 283 -7.13 3.92 19.37
CA ASN A 283 -8.38 4.50 19.82
C ASN A 283 -9.56 3.65 19.31
N HIS A 284 -10.16 2.83 20.16
CA HIS A 284 -11.23 1.90 19.82
C HIS A 284 -12.46 2.58 19.24
N THR A 285 -12.78 3.80 19.66
CA THR A 285 -13.93 4.57 19.18
C THR A 285 -13.76 5.02 17.73
N LEU A 286 -12.57 5.49 17.38
CA LEU A 286 -12.27 6.07 16.06
C LEU A 286 -11.59 5.10 15.10
N ALA A 287 -11.05 3.97 15.57
CA ALA A 287 -10.25 3.03 14.76
C ALA A 287 -10.95 2.60 13.47
N ARG A 288 -12.26 2.38 13.51
CA ARG A 288 -13.05 1.99 12.34
C ARG A 288 -13.13 3.12 11.32
N ALA A 289 -13.41 4.35 11.75
CA ALA A 289 -13.48 5.53 10.89
C ALA A 289 -12.10 5.84 10.27
N ILE A 290 -11.04 5.77 11.06
CA ILE A 290 -9.64 5.94 10.61
C ILE A 290 -9.26 4.86 9.59
N THR A 291 -9.66 3.61 9.82
CA THR A 291 -9.45 2.52 8.85
C THR A 291 -10.19 2.76 7.55
N ASP A 292 -11.42 3.33 7.62
CA ASP A 292 -12.21 3.62 6.43
C ASP A 292 -11.68 4.82 5.64
N ALA A 293 -11.16 5.85 6.32
CA ALA A 293 -10.50 7.00 5.69
C ALA A 293 -9.20 6.60 4.95
N ALA A 294 -8.50 5.56 5.43
CA ALA A 294 -7.31 4.99 4.81
C ALA A 294 -6.18 6.00 4.51
N TRP A 295 -5.92 6.94 5.42
CA TRP A 295 -4.89 7.99 5.27
C TRP A 295 -3.50 7.47 4.95
N ARG A 296 -3.12 6.28 5.46
CA ARG A 296 -1.86 5.64 5.09
C ARG A 296 -1.80 5.30 3.58
N GLU A 297 -2.91 4.82 3.01
CA GLU A 297 -3.00 4.51 1.58
C GLU A 297 -2.99 5.81 0.75
N LEU A 298 -3.70 6.85 1.22
CA LEU A 298 -3.68 8.21 0.65
C LEU A 298 -2.24 8.74 0.57
N ARG A 299 -1.52 8.76 1.70
CA ARG A 299 -0.12 9.21 1.76
C ARG A 299 0.76 8.42 0.79
N SER A 300 0.69 7.09 0.83
CA SER A 300 1.49 6.25 -0.07
C SER A 300 1.19 6.52 -1.54
N MET A 301 -0.07 6.82 -1.89
CA MET A 301 -0.44 7.20 -3.26
C MET A 301 0.11 8.58 -3.64
N LEU A 302 0.11 9.54 -2.73
CA LEU A 302 0.73 10.84 -2.96
C LEU A 302 2.25 10.68 -3.14
N GLU A 303 2.95 9.93 -2.29
CA GLU A 303 4.40 9.71 -2.35
C GLU A 303 4.85 9.21 -3.73
N TYR A 304 4.27 8.11 -4.24
CA TYR A 304 4.72 7.60 -5.53
C TYR A 304 4.22 8.42 -6.74
N LYS A 305 3.03 9.03 -6.64
CA LYS A 305 2.51 9.83 -7.76
C LYS A 305 3.24 11.17 -7.91
N THR A 306 3.57 11.82 -6.80
CA THR A 306 4.38 13.05 -6.86
C THR A 306 5.75 12.76 -7.47
N ALA A 307 6.39 11.64 -7.11
CA ALA A 307 7.63 11.20 -7.73
C ALA A 307 7.46 10.96 -9.24
N TRP A 308 6.37 10.29 -9.67
CA TRP A 308 6.12 10.03 -11.10
C TRP A 308 5.82 11.30 -11.90
N TYR A 309 5.11 12.25 -11.30
CA TYR A 309 4.64 13.46 -12.00
C TYR A 309 5.63 14.63 -11.93
N GLY A 310 6.79 14.45 -11.28
CA GLY A 310 7.75 15.54 -11.07
C GLY A 310 7.24 16.60 -10.09
N ARG A 311 6.48 16.17 -9.07
CA ARG A 311 5.91 17.03 -8.02
C ARG A 311 6.70 16.90 -6.72
N LYS A 312 6.54 17.87 -5.85
CA LYS A 312 7.11 17.86 -4.49
C LYS A 312 6.05 17.43 -3.47
N LEU A 313 6.38 16.47 -2.60
CA LEU A 313 5.59 16.14 -1.44
C LEU A 313 6.42 16.45 -0.19
N ILE A 314 5.87 17.29 0.69
CA ILE A 314 6.50 17.68 1.96
C ILE A 314 5.62 17.17 3.09
N ALA A 315 6.21 16.43 4.02
CA ALA A 315 5.52 15.98 5.22
C ALA A 315 6.00 16.83 6.41
N ILE A 316 5.09 17.55 7.05
CA ILE A 316 5.35 18.35 8.22
C ILE A 316 5.25 17.48 9.46
N ASP A 317 6.15 17.71 10.41
CA ASP A 317 6.20 16.96 11.66
C ASP A 317 4.87 17.00 12.40
N ARG A 318 4.49 15.89 12.98
CA ARG A 318 3.24 15.68 13.74
C ARG A 318 3.07 16.57 14.97
N TRP A 319 4.15 17.16 15.45
CA TRP A 319 4.14 18.06 16.61
C TRP A 319 3.95 19.51 16.22
N PHE A 320 3.94 19.82 14.92
CA PHE A 320 3.64 21.18 14.44
C PHE A 320 2.20 21.55 14.83
N PRO A 321 1.98 22.69 15.51
CA PRO A 321 0.69 23.05 16.08
C PRO A 321 -0.29 23.60 15.02
N SER A 322 -0.46 22.92 13.90
CA SER A 322 -1.26 23.39 12.74
C SER A 322 -2.66 23.87 13.12
N THR A 323 -3.31 23.17 14.07
CA THR A 323 -4.70 23.49 14.50
C THR A 323 -4.79 24.57 15.57
N HIS A 324 -3.68 24.95 16.22
CA HIS A 324 -3.61 25.90 17.32
C HIS A 324 -2.91 27.20 16.95
N LEU A 325 -2.26 27.23 15.80
CA LEU A 325 -1.60 28.41 15.26
C LEU A 325 -2.61 29.22 14.44
N CYS A 326 -2.73 30.49 14.70
CA CYS A 326 -3.54 31.40 13.87
C CYS A 326 -2.83 31.61 12.52
N SER A 327 -3.47 31.28 11.41
CA SER A 327 -2.88 31.45 10.08
C SER A 327 -2.79 32.92 9.65
N ALA A 328 -3.52 33.83 10.32
CA ALA A 328 -3.48 35.24 10.02
C ALA A 328 -2.36 36.02 10.75
N CYS A 329 -2.14 35.73 12.04
CA CYS A 329 -1.17 36.51 12.84
C CYS A 329 -0.05 35.68 13.47
N GLY A 330 -0.07 34.35 13.36
CA GLY A 330 0.95 33.46 13.95
C GLY A 330 0.84 33.26 15.46
N ALA A 331 -0.19 33.80 16.15
CA ALA A 331 -0.39 33.55 17.56
C ALA A 331 -0.79 32.11 17.83
N ILE A 332 -0.22 31.53 18.89
CA ILE A 332 -0.58 30.17 19.32
C ILE A 332 -1.70 30.29 20.36
N THR A 333 -2.77 29.55 20.16
CA THR A 333 -3.91 29.47 21.09
C THR A 333 -3.85 28.18 21.92
N ASP A 334 -4.62 28.14 23.01
CA ASP A 334 -4.75 26.95 23.83
C ASP A 334 -5.36 25.77 23.05
N LYS A 335 -5.16 24.57 23.57
CA LYS A 335 -5.72 23.35 22.97
C LYS A 335 -7.25 23.40 22.98
N MET A 336 -7.82 23.37 21.80
CA MET A 336 -9.27 23.33 21.61
C MET A 336 -9.80 21.89 21.59
N PRO A 337 -10.98 21.65 22.18
CA PRO A 337 -11.65 20.35 22.04
C PRO A 337 -11.90 19.97 20.58
N LEU A 338 -11.93 18.67 20.27
CA LEU A 338 -12.07 18.18 18.89
C LEU A 338 -13.42 18.52 18.25
N ASN A 339 -14.42 18.84 19.02
CA ASN A 339 -15.76 19.23 18.54
C ASN A 339 -15.85 20.72 18.13
N VAL A 340 -14.89 21.55 18.54
CA VAL A 340 -14.82 22.95 18.10
C VAL A 340 -14.36 22.99 16.65
N ARG A 341 -15.19 23.54 15.76
CA ARG A 341 -14.91 23.63 14.32
C ARG A 341 -14.57 25.04 13.87
N GLU A 342 -15.13 26.05 14.54
CA GLU A 342 -14.85 27.45 14.31
C GLU A 342 -14.33 28.07 15.60
N TRP A 343 -13.37 28.96 15.47
CA TRP A 343 -12.79 29.69 16.61
C TRP A 343 -12.28 31.05 16.19
N THR A 344 -12.28 31.99 17.13
CA THR A 344 -11.79 33.35 16.92
C THR A 344 -10.46 33.53 17.63
N CYS A 345 -9.48 34.07 16.93
CA CYS A 345 -8.16 34.35 17.50
C CYS A 345 -8.24 35.52 18.49
N ASN A 346 -7.81 35.30 19.73
CA ASN A 346 -7.81 36.35 20.76
C ASN A 346 -6.80 37.48 20.48
N ALA A 347 -5.78 37.25 19.67
CA ALA A 347 -4.74 38.22 19.37
C ALA A 347 -5.11 39.17 18.21
N CYS A 348 -5.80 38.65 17.17
CA CYS A 348 -6.11 39.48 15.99
C CYS A 348 -7.60 39.52 15.62
N GLY A 349 -8.48 38.86 16.37
CA GLY A 349 -9.92 38.86 16.13
C GLY A 349 -10.40 38.05 14.91
N THR A 350 -9.49 37.41 14.15
CA THR A 350 -9.87 36.64 12.95
C THR A 350 -10.58 35.35 13.35
N THR A 351 -11.72 35.09 12.73
CA THR A 351 -12.45 33.83 12.88
C THR A 351 -11.99 32.81 11.83
N HIS A 352 -11.70 31.62 12.28
CA HIS A 352 -11.17 30.54 11.47
C HIS A 352 -12.05 29.28 11.47
N ASP A 353 -12.22 28.65 10.32
CA ASP A 353 -12.53 27.22 10.27
C ASP A 353 -11.26 26.45 10.68
N ARG A 354 -11.39 25.56 11.62
CA ARG A 354 -10.25 24.85 12.23
C ARG A 354 -9.45 24.02 11.22
N ASP A 355 -10.16 23.27 10.37
CA ASP A 355 -9.54 22.33 9.42
C ASP A 355 -8.89 23.13 8.26
N GLU A 356 -9.51 24.25 7.83
CA GLU A 356 -8.93 25.14 6.82
C GLU A 356 -7.71 25.88 7.36
N ASN A 357 -7.80 26.45 8.57
CA ASN A 357 -6.66 27.08 9.23
C ASN A 357 -5.47 26.11 9.35
N ALA A 358 -5.72 24.85 9.72
CA ALA A 358 -4.67 23.83 9.79
C ALA A 358 -4.02 23.58 8.42
N ALA A 359 -4.81 23.50 7.36
CA ALA A 359 -4.29 23.29 6.00
C ALA A 359 -3.44 24.49 5.52
N VAL A 360 -3.84 25.73 5.82
CA VAL A 360 -3.06 26.95 5.53
C VAL A 360 -1.74 26.96 6.29
N ASN A 361 -1.75 26.63 7.57
CA ASN A 361 -0.55 26.54 8.39
C ASN A 361 0.42 25.45 7.90
N LEU A 362 -0.11 24.28 7.49
CA LEU A 362 0.69 23.23 6.89
C LEU A 362 1.38 23.71 5.60
N LEU A 363 0.63 24.42 4.73
CA LEU A 363 1.20 24.99 3.50
C LEU A 363 2.34 25.96 3.82
N ALA A 364 2.11 26.91 4.71
CA ALA A 364 3.12 27.92 5.09
C ALA A 364 4.40 27.25 5.64
N ALA A 365 4.25 26.28 6.56
CA ALA A 365 5.37 25.51 7.10
C ALA A 365 6.13 24.73 6.01
N GLY A 366 5.39 24.12 5.08
CA GLY A 366 6.01 23.38 3.97
C GLY A 366 6.79 24.25 3.01
N LEU A 367 6.28 25.42 2.68
CA LEU A 367 6.97 26.39 1.84
C LEU A 367 8.23 26.93 2.52
N ALA A 368 8.18 27.21 3.81
CA ALA A 368 9.35 27.62 4.60
C ALA A 368 10.46 26.55 4.58
N VAL A 369 10.09 25.28 4.80
CA VAL A 369 11.03 24.13 4.70
C VAL A 369 11.62 24.03 3.27
N ALA A 370 10.82 24.27 2.24
CA ALA A 370 11.28 24.22 0.85
C ALA A 370 12.27 25.34 0.52
N ALA A 371 12.09 26.53 1.09
CA ALA A 371 12.94 27.70 0.89
C ALA A 371 14.29 27.58 1.63
N CYS A 372 14.30 26.99 2.85
CA CYS A 372 15.52 26.80 3.63
C CYS A 372 16.44 25.70 3.11
N GLY A 373 16.13 25.01 2.02
CA GLY A 373 17.01 24.04 1.35
C GLY A 373 17.31 22.76 2.14
N THR A 374 16.76 22.58 3.33
CA THR A 374 16.86 21.36 4.10
C THR A 374 15.91 20.32 3.51
N GLY A 375 16.45 19.52 2.59
CA GLY A 375 15.73 18.40 2.03
C GLY A 375 15.35 17.43 3.15
N VAL A 376 14.09 17.42 3.55
CA VAL A 376 13.55 16.35 4.38
C VAL A 376 13.47 15.09 3.50
N ARG A 377 14.55 14.29 3.50
CA ARG A 377 14.48 12.93 2.98
C ARG A 377 13.47 12.17 3.83
N PRO A 378 12.52 11.46 3.25
CA PRO A 378 11.71 10.53 4.01
C PRO A 378 12.64 9.44 4.53
N GLN A 379 13.08 9.53 5.78
CA GLN A 379 13.72 8.42 6.45
C GLN A 379 12.65 7.33 6.61
N ARG A 380 12.77 6.26 5.83
CA ARG A 380 12.22 4.97 6.23
C ARG A 380 12.85 4.65 7.58
N GLU A 381 12.10 4.85 8.66
CA GLU A 381 12.51 4.38 9.97
C GLU A 381 12.73 2.86 9.91
N SER A 382 14.00 2.47 9.80
CA SER A 382 14.47 1.22 10.30
C SER A 382 14.47 1.36 11.83
N SER A 383 13.56 0.66 12.50
CA SER A 383 13.54 0.56 13.95
C SER A 383 14.81 -0.13 14.44
N SER A 384 15.86 0.62 14.70
CA SER A 384 16.97 0.18 15.54
C SER A 384 16.96 1.02 16.82
N ARG A 385 16.54 0.39 17.92
CA ARG A 385 16.87 0.85 19.27
C ARG A 385 18.37 0.66 19.47
N SER A 386 19.11 1.70 19.40
CA SER A 386 20.38 1.85 20.11
C SER A 386 20.52 3.31 20.46
N GLY A 387 20.59 3.59 21.76
CA GLY A 387 20.72 4.92 22.28
C GLY A 387 22.02 5.56 21.85
N ARG A 388 21.92 6.77 21.36
CA ARG A 388 22.88 7.85 21.57
C ARG A 388 22.16 9.17 21.41
N SER A 389 22.29 9.99 22.44
CA SER A 389 21.88 11.37 22.55
C SER A 389 22.26 12.15 21.30
N VAL A 390 21.29 12.68 20.58
CA VAL A 390 21.51 13.72 19.58
C VAL A 390 21.08 15.03 20.24
N VAL A 391 22.07 15.92 20.33
CA VAL A 391 21.97 17.28 20.81
C VAL A 391 20.75 17.97 20.19
N LYS A 392 19.82 18.43 21.01
CA LYS A 392 18.76 19.34 20.63
C LYS A 392 19.41 20.65 20.17
N GLN A 393 19.38 20.89 18.87
CA GLN A 393 19.48 22.27 18.41
C GLN A 393 18.12 22.93 18.67
N GLU A 394 18.08 23.82 19.62
CA GLU A 394 16.96 24.74 19.83
C GLU A 394 16.92 25.67 18.62
N THR A 395 15.90 25.48 17.77
CA THR A 395 15.55 26.45 16.75
C THR A 395 14.79 27.59 17.43
N PRO A 396 15.24 28.85 17.31
CA PRO A 396 14.47 29.97 17.77
C PRO A 396 13.15 30.05 17.00
N PRO A 397 12.05 30.52 17.62
CA PRO A 397 10.78 30.65 16.95
C PRO A 397 10.93 31.59 15.74
N PRO A 398 10.36 31.22 14.57
CA PRO A 398 10.45 32.08 13.41
C PRO A 398 9.66 33.37 13.66
N ARG A 399 10.36 34.47 13.77
CA ARG A 399 9.77 35.79 13.50
C ARG A 399 9.67 35.91 11.98
N VAL A 400 8.51 35.57 11.45
CA VAL A 400 8.23 35.78 10.04
C VAL A 400 7.07 36.75 9.94
N GLY A 401 7.40 37.99 9.61
CA GLY A 401 6.45 38.88 8.96
C GLY A 401 6.14 38.29 7.58
N ILE A 402 4.87 38.05 7.32
CA ILE A 402 4.38 37.62 6.03
C ILE A 402 4.56 38.80 5.07
N PRO A 403 5.23 38.63 3.91
CA PRO A 403 5.14 39.67 2.87
C PRO A 403 3.71 39.70 2.37
N SER A 404 3.06 40.88 2.50
CA SER A 404 1.81 41.18 1.83
C SER A 404 2.00 41.07 0.32
N LEU A 405 1.20 40.21 -0.30
CA LEU A 405 0.86 40.25 -1.71
C LEU A 405 -0.47 40.89 -1.88
#